data_c173fe60a85b744614def9c44a1a7799
#
_entry.id   c173fe60a85b744614def9c44a1a7799
#
_cell.length_a   1.000
_cell.length_b   1.000
_cell.length_c   1.000
_cell.angle_alpha   90.00
_cell.angle_beta   90.00
_cell.angle_gamma   90.00
#
_symmetry.space_group_name_H-M   'P 1'
#
loop_
_entity.id
_entity.type
_entity.pdbx_description
1 polymer ?
#
loop_
_entity_poly.entity_id
_entity_poly.type
_entity_poly.pdbx_seq_one_letter_code
_entity_poly.pdbx_strand_id
1 'polypeptide(L)' 'MTNNLIGKRITMIEMVDEYNPIENGMKGIITHVGFDVISVRWDNGRHLGVIIGEDQYTISESTD' A
#
# COMPACT_ATOMS: atom_id res chain seq x y z
N MET A 1 1.39 -12.75 18.02
CA MET A 1 1.34 -11.67 17.74
C MET A 1 0.91 -11.36 16.46
N THR A 2 0.13 -10.48 16.23
CA THR A 2 -0.38 -10.24 15.08
C THR A 2 0.30 -9.20 14.42
N ASN A 3 0.45 -9.22 13.22
CA ASN A 3 0.90 -8.24 12.47
C ASN A 3 -0.16 -7.46 11.96
N ASN A 4 -0.73 -6.57 12.66
CA ASN A 4 -1.83 -5.77 12.22
C ASN A 4 -1.30 -4.61 11.45
N LEU A 5 -1.36 -4.68 10.14
CA LEU A 5 -0.90 -3.62 9.29
C LEU A 5 -1.96 -2.58 9.01
N ILE A 6 -3.21 -2.85 9.35
CA ILE A 6 -4.29 -1.92 9.07
C ILE A 6 -4.05 -0.63 9.83
N GLY A 7 -4.12 0.48 9.14
CA GLY A 7 -3.89 1.79 9.75
C GLY A 7 -2.47 2.28 9.61
N LYS A 8 -1.55 1.43 9.14
CA LYS A 8 -0.18 1.87 9.00
C LYS A 8 0.00 2.59 7.68
N ARG A 9 1.04 3.39 7.60
CA ARG A 9 1.32 4.12 6.37
C ARG A 9 2.15 3.25 5.44
N ILE A 10 1.88 3.37 4.16
CA ILE A 10 2.61 2.61 3.16
C ILE A 10 3.06 3.59 2.09
N THR A 11 4.25 3.42 1.57
CA THR A 11 4.80 4.25 0.52
C THR A 11 5.10 3.38 -0.69
N MET A 12 4.59 3.79 -1.84
CA MET A 12 4.81 3.03 -3.06
C MET A 12 6.21 3.29 -3.58
N ILE A 13 6.94 2.24 -3.87
CA ILE A 13 8.24 2.37 -4.49
C ILE A 13 8.09 2.20 -5.98
N GLU A 14 7.49 1.11 -6.41
CA GLU A 14 7.29 0.89 -7.83
C GLU A 14 6.17 -0.10 -8.03
N MET A 15 5.16 0.27 -8.79
CA MET A 15 4.03 -0.59 -9.03
C MET A 15 4.12 -1.16 -10.44
N VAL A 16 3.76 -2.42 -10.59
CA VAL A 16 3.89 -3.12 -11.84
C VAL A 16 2.76 -2.80 -12.81
N ASP A 17 1.69 -2.19 -12.38
CA ASP A 17 0.53 -1.93 -13.19
C ASP A 17 0.90 -1.06 -14.38
N GLU A 18 0.57 -1.47 -15.57
CA GLU A 18 0.91 -0.72 -16.75
C GLU A 18 -0.16 0.26 -17.16
N TYR A 19 -1.34 0.20 -16.56
CA TYR A 19 -2.40 1.06 -17.00
C TYR A 19 -2.55 2.30 -16.15
N ASN A 20 -2.59 2.18 -14.88
CA ASN A 20 -2.89 3.33 -14.04
C ASN A 20 -2.20 3.15 -12.70
N PRO A 21 -0.89 3.09 -12.69
CA PRO A 21 -0.18 2.78 -11.45
C PRO A 21 -0.21 3.93 -10.47
N ILE A 22 0.02 3.60 -9.22
CA ILE A 22 0.22 4.59 -8.20
C ILE A 22 1.62 5.15 -8.40
N GLU A 23 1.76 6.45 -8.27
CA GLU A 23 3.04 7.07 -8.51
C GLU A 23 4.07 6.63 -7.51
N ASN A 24 5.31 6.54 -7.93
CA ASN A 24 6.40 6.21 -7.01
C ASN A 24 6.49 7.30 -5.95
N GLY A 25 6.60 6.90 -4.73
CA GLY A 25 6.67 7.84 -3.62
C GLY A 25 5.31 8.21 -3.03
N MET A 26 4.22 7.76 -3.66
CA MET A 26 2.90 8.07 -3.13
C MET A 26 2.70 7.33 -1.81
N LYS A 27 2.06 7.98 -0.86
CA LYS A 27 1.79 7.36 0.42
C LYS A 27 0.31 7.12 0.58
N GLY A 28 -0.01 6.20 1.42
CA GLY A 28 -1.40 5.87 1.71
C GLY A 28 -1.52 5.21 3.07
N ILE A 29 -2.72 4.75 3.36
CA ILE A 29 -3.01 4.06 4.62
C ILE A 29 -3.59 2.72 4.29
N ILE A 30 -3.08 1.69 4.93
CA ILE A 30 -3.53 0.33 4.72
C ILE A 30 -4.89 0.18 5.38
N THR A 31 -5.89 -0.24 4.60
CA THR A 31 -7.22 -0.39 5.11
C THR A 31 -7.61 -1.86 5.28
N HIS A 32 -6.95 -2.75 4.57
CA HIS A 32 -7.31 -4.16 4.68
C HIS A 32 -6.13 -4.98 4.20
N VAL A 33 -5.95 -6.17 4.73
CA VAL A 33 -4.86 -7.05 4.33
C VAL A 33 -5.45 -8.37 3.90
N GLY A 34 -5.24 -8.75 2.66
CA GLY A 34 -5.70 -10.01 2.14
C GLY A 34 -4.59 -11.03 2.09
N PHE A 35 -4.84 -12.13 1.39
CA PHE A 35 -3.89 -13.22 1.35
C PHE A 35 -2.67 -12.79 0.56
N ASP A 36 -2.84 -12.18 -0.59
CA ASP A 36 -1.72 -11.77 -1.40
C ASP A 36 -1.87 -10.32 -1.86
N VAL A 37 -2.75 -9.54 -1.26
CA VAL A 37 -2.96 -8.17 -1.65
C VAL A 37 -3.20 -7.33 -0.40
N ILE A 38 -2.69 -6.11 -0.42
CA ILE A 38 -2.90 -5.17 0.67
C ILE A 38 -3.73 -4.03 0.09
N SER A 39 -4.90 -3.81 0.64
CA SER A 39 -5.76 -2.73 0.19
C SER A 39 -5.32 -1.43 0.82
N VAL A 40 -5.18 -0.41 0.02
CA VAL A 40 -4.65 0.86 0.48
C VAL A 40 -5.52 1.99 -0.01
N ARG A 41 -5.72 2.98 0.83
CA ARG A 41 -6.36 4.20 0.44
C ARG A 41 -5.26 5.21 0.28
N TRP A 42 -4.98 5.57 -0.94
CA TRP A 42 -3.82 6.43 -1.24
C TRP A 42 -4.15 7.89 -1.00
N ASP A 43 -3.15 8.70 -0.76
CA ASP A 43 -3.37 10.09 -0.40
C ASP A 43 -4.05 10.89 -1.51
N ASN A 44 -3.97 10.43 -2.74
CA ASN A 44 -4.64 11.10 -3.83
C ASN A 44 -6.10 10.70 -3.96
N GLY A 45 -6.62 9.93 -3.02
CA GLY A 45 -8.03 9.54 -3.02
C GLY A 45 -8.30 8.24 -3.73
N ARG A 46 -7.31 7.63 -4.35
CA ARG A 46 -7.55 6.37 -5.04
C ARG A 46 -7.54 5.21 -4.04
N HIS A 47 -8.27 4.17 -4.38
CA HIS A 47 -8.27 2.94 -3.61
C HIS A 47 -7.74 1.87 -4.51
N LEU A 48 -6.53 1.40 -4.26
CA LEU A 48 -5.93 0.42 -5.13
C LEU A 48 -5.06 -0.51 -4.28
N GLY A 49 -5.20 -1.79 -4.48
CA GLY A 49 -4.43 -2.76 -3.71
C GLY A 49 -3.03 -2.93 -4.25
N VAL A 50 -2.14 -3.36 -3.38
CA VAL A 50 -0.77 -3.65 -3.71
C VAL A 50 -0.60 -5.16 -3.70
N ILE A 51 0.03 -5.72 -4.71
CA ILE A 51 0.20 -7.17 -4.82
C ILE A 51 1.48 -7.55 -4.11
N ILE A 52 1.34 -8.34 -3.07
CA ILE A 52 2.49 -8.76 -2.31
C ILE A 52 3.37 -9.63 -3.19
N GLY A 53 4.63 -9.28 -3.26
CA GLY A 53 5.56 -10.06 -4.07
C GLY A 53 5.76 -9.54 -5.46
N GLU A 54 4.88 -8.63 -5.93
CA GLU A 54 5.05 -8.08 -7.25
C GLU A 54 5.29 -6.59 -7.22
N ASP A 55 4.53 -5.85 -6.44
CA ASP A 55 4.73 -4.42 -6.33
C ASP A 55 5.76 -4.15 -5.23
N GLN A 56 6.47 -3.06 -5.34
CA GLN A 56 7.46 -2.72 -4.33
C GLN A 56 6.96 -1.56 -3.49
N TYR A 57 7.05 -1.68 -2.19
CA TYR A 57 6.56 -0.69 -1.27
C TYR A 57 7.27 -0.80 0.06
N THR A 58 7.13 0.20 0.90
CA THR A 58 7.63 0.10 2.27
C THR A 58 6.50 0.47 3.22
N ILE A 59 6.48 -0.12 4.37
CA ILE A 59 5.47 0.15 5.38
C ILE A 59 6.15 0.73 6.58
N SER A 60 5.63 1.92 7.03
CA SER A 60 6.20 2.52 8.20
C SER A 60 5.27 2.39 9.34
N GLU A 61 5.80 2.41 10.52
CA GLU A 61 5.01 2.29 11.66
C GLU A 61 4.48 3.52 12.06
N SER A 62 4.22 4.42 11.50
CA SER A 62 3.76 5.57 11.82
C SER A 62 2.95 5.90 12.62
N THR A 63 2.95 6.62 13.19
CA THR A 63 2.14 6.96 13.92
C THR A 63 1.84 8.15 13.85
N ASP A 64 1.49 8.63 13.53
CA ASP A 64 1.04 9.74 13.51
C ASP A 64 1.22 10.38 13.02
#